data_dc47d9fa91a0585bb69f734c2f12887c
#
_entry.id   dc47d9fa91a0585bb69f734c2f12887c
#
_cell.length_a   1.000
_cell.length_b   1.000
_cell.length_c   1.000
_cell.angle_alpha   90.00
_cell.angle_beta   90.00
_cell.angle_gamma   90.00
#
_symmetry.space_group_name_H-M   'P 1'
#
loop_
_entity.id
_entity.type
_entity.pdbx_description
1 polymer ?
#
loop_
_entity_poly.entity_id
_entity_poly.type
_entity_poly.pdbx_seq_one_letter_code
_entity_poly.pdbx_strand_id
1 'polypeptide(L)'
;MRIAAAVPKYPWTDLVDALTPNGRASDGILSPNGDRLSPYGIEKKSFVDYLYASGASSARYAAPGQDPTADLTTWYQEISAGENPAQGTYAPGIINQIAHFRSPYYQDSLISTDVAAGTETPVFDIQGWTDDLFPQVAGASMIQKLRAANAAWPAFLYASDLGHPPANNMKFSEWRVINGQAAAFIDRYMRPGFGRTPHWIYSEQVVTCDDQPGQVFGSFALGSIASGRIVLKSKEAGHATASAPSDEAAGTATDPLAFYISNGGRGGCIKVPGAPAANGAMTSWTFPVCATFTMVGEPALKVGANITGTDAEINSRLWDVAPDGTLTLVTRGMYRWSGSSGAASATYSLIGGAWTFGSGHKLRIEVTQNDAPYMRLDNYASAISYSSMSLTLPIRGASITC
;
A
#
# COMPACT_ATOMS: atom_id res chain seq x y z
N MET A 1 20.94 26.32 2.27
CA MET A 1 20.13 26.44 1.03
C MET A 1 18.70 26.07 1.42
N ARG A 2 17.69 26.91 1.08
CA ARG A 2 16.29 26.63 1.40
C ARG A 2 15.57 26.15 0.14
N ILE A 3 14.76 25.09 0.27
CA ILE A 3 13.88 24.62 -0.80
C ILE A 3 12.64 25.52 -0.83
N ALA A 4 12.38 26.16 -1.97
CA ALA A 4 11.25 27.08 -2.11
C ALA A 4 9.89 26.38 -2.16
N ALA A 5 9.82 25.20 -2.76
CA ALA A 5 8.67 24.30 -2.80
C ALA A 5 9.12 22.89 -3.18
N ALA A 6 8.38 21.87 -2.76
CA ALA A 6 8.62 20.48 -3.11
C ALA A 6 7.37 19.86 -3.74
N VAL A 7 7.56 19.10 -4.82
CA VAL A 7 6.52 18.27 -5.46
C VAL A 7 7.04 16.84 -5.54
N PRO A 8 7.03 16.10 -4.43
CA PRO A 8 7.36 14.69 -4.46
C PRO A 8 6.31 13.91 -5.25
N LYS A 9 6.76 12.88 -5.96
CA LYS A 9 5.89 11.95 -6.68
C LYS A 9 6.20 10.55 -6.20
N TYR A 10 5.16 9.89 -5.69
CA TYR A 10 5.22 8.52 -5.18
C TYR A 10 6.30 8.30 -4.11
N PRO A 11 6.42 9.23 -3.12
CA PRO A 11 7.39 9.07 -2.05
C PRO A 11 6.88 8.05 -1.02
N TRP A 12 7.81 7.52 -0.24
CA TRP A 12 7.50 6.81 0.99
C TRP A 12 7.67 7.72 2.21
N THR A 13 6.99 7.40 3.30
CA THR A 13 7.09 8.09 4.59
C THR A 13 7.74 7.20 5.65
N ASP A 14 7.41 5.91 5.62
CA ASP A 14 7.96 4.87 6.47
C ASP A 14 8.43 3.72 5.58
N LEU A 15 9.74 3.47 5.55
CA LEU A 15 10.30 2.45 4.66
C LEU A 15 9.96 1.03 5.11
N VAL A 16 9.78 0.81 6.43
CA VAL A 16 9.34 -0.50 6.94
C VAL A 16 7.94 -0.79 6.43
N ASP A 17 7.00 0.13 6.65
CA ASP A 17 5.62 -0.03 6.18
C ASP A 17 5.54 -0.13 4.64
N ALA A 18 6.38 0.63 3.95
CA ALA A 18 6.40 0.62 2.49
C ALA A 18 6.86 -0.72 1.88
N LEU A 19 7.89 -1.35 2.45
CA LEU A 19 8.49 -2.57 1.91
C LEU A 19 8.00 -3.86 2.57
N THR A 20 7.58 -3.78 3.83
CA THR A 20 7.17 -4.92 4.66
C THR A 20 5.93 -4.59 5.48
N PRO A 21 4.78 -4.30 4.84
CA PRO A 21 3.59 -3.80 5.53
C PRO A 21 2.90 -4.85 6.40
N ASN A 22 2.13 -4.36 7.36
CA ASN A 22 1.13 -5.10 8.13
C ASN A 22 1.65 -6.30 8.93
N GLY A 23 2.70 -6.09 9.72
CA GLY A 23 3.08 -7.02 10.78
C GLY A 23 2.15 -6.93 11.99
N ARG A 24 2.32 -7.85 12.95
CA ARG A 24 1.61 -7.77 14.23
C ARG A 24 2.10 -6.58 15.06
N ALA A 25 1.21 -6.00 15.86
CA ALA A 25 1.60 -4.93 16.78
C ALA A 25 2.74 -5.33 17.75
N SER A 26 2.84 -6.63 18.10
CA SER A 26 3.93 -7.19 18.91
C SER A 26 5.29 -7.17 18.19
N ASP A 27 5.30 -7.11 16.88
CA ASP A 27 6.51 -7.11 16.05
C ASP A 27 6.98 -5.68 15.72
N GLY A 28 6.36 -4.68 16.35
CA GLY A 28 6.71 -3.27 16.17
C GLY A 28 8.14 -2.97 16.61
N ILE A 29 8.84 -2.26 15.76
CA ILE A 29 10.17 -1.71 16.04
C ILE A 29 10.00 -0.54 17.01
N LEU A 30 10.88 -0.44 17.99
CA LEU A 30 10.93 0.71 18.87
C LEU A 30 11.92 1.74 18.33
N SER A 31 11.50 3.00 18.26
CA SER A 31 12.40 4.12 18.02
C SER A 31 13.37 4.29 19.19
N PRO A 32 14.45 5.07 19.03
CA PRO A 32 15.30 5.43 20.14
C PRO A 32 14.59 6.11 21.32
N ASN A 33 13.43 6.72 21.08
CA ASN A 33 12.58 7.32 22.12
C ASN A 33 11.62 6.31 22.78
N GLY A 34 11.57 5.07 22.30
CA GLY A 34 10.62 4.06 22.73
C GLY A 34 9.24 4.13 22.05
N ASP A 35 9.05 5.02 21.07
CA ASP A 35 7.83 5.05 20.26
C ASP A 35 7.76 3.80 19.37
N ARG A 36 6.56 3.25 19.22
CA ARG A 36 6.36 2.14 18.28
C ARG A 36 6.32 2.67 16.86
N LEU A 37 7.16 2.10 16.03
CA LEU A 37 7.16 2.27 14.59
C LEU A 37 6.29 1.18 13.94
N SER A 38 6.11 1.27 12.63
CA SER A 38 5.35 0.26 11.88
C SER A 38 5.89 -1.13 12.13
N PRO A 39 5.01 -2.11 12.42
CA PRO A 39 5.44 -3.48 12.64
C PRO A 39 5.96 -4.08 11.32
N TYR A 40 6.99 -4.90 11.43
CA TYR A 40 7.56 -5.63 10.31
C TYR A 40 6.58 -6.74 9.86
N GLY A 41 6.10 -6.61 8.63
CA GLY A 41 5.13 -7.51 8.01
C GLY A 41 5.73 -8.44 6.95
N ILE A 42 5.09 -8.52 5.79
CA ILE A 42 5.50 -9.37 4.68
C ILE A 42 6.26 -8.53 3.66
N GLU A 43 7.41 -9.03 3.21
CA GLU A 43 8.21 -8.38 2.19
C GLU A 43 7.46 -8.33 0.85
N LYS A 44 7.43 -7.16 0.24
CA LYS A 44 7.07 -6.98 -1.17
C LYS A 44 8.24 -7.44 -2.07
N LYS A 45 8.42 -8.75 -2.15
CA LYS A 45 9.62 -9.38 -2.70
C LYS A 45 9.97 -8.92 -4.11
N SER A 46 9.01 -8.87 -5.03
CA SER A 46 9.26 -8.47 -6.42
C SER A 46 9.81 -7.04 -6.53
N PHE A 47 9.35 -6.14 -5.68
CA PHE A 47 9.86 -4.76 -5.65
C PHE A 47 11.24 -4.67 -4.99
N VAL A 48 11.42 -5.34 -3.86
CA VAL A 48 12.71 -5.35 -3.13
C VAL A 48 13.81 -5.95 -3.99
N ASP A 49 13.56 -7.10 -4.62
CA ASP A 49 14.48 -7.75 -5.55
C ASP A 49 14.83 -6.85 -6.74
N TYR A 50 13.81 -6.24 -7.36
CA TYR A 50 14.01 -5.36 -8.52
C TYR A 50 14.81 -4.11 -8.16
N LEU A 51 14.48 -3.44 -7.06
CA LEU A 51 15.17 -2.23 -6.63
C LEU A 51 16.63 -2.50 -6.28
N TYR A 52 16.90 -3.58 -5.54
CA TYR A 52 18.26 -3.96 -5.19
C TYR A 52 19.08 -4.36 -6.43
N ALA A 53 18.57 -5.23 -7.28
CA ALA A 53 19.26 -5.67 -8.49
C ALA A 53 19.52 -4.51 -9.46
N SER A 54 18.53 -3.62 -9.64
CA SER A 54 18.67 -2.42 -10.49
C SER A 54 19.70 -1.45 -9.94
N GLY A 55 19.69 -1.19 -8.62
CA GLY A 55 20.68 -0.36 -7.96
C GLY A 55 22.09 -0.92 -8.09
N ALA A 56 22.27 -2.18 -7.75
CA ALA A 56 23.57 -2.87 -7.79
C ALA A 56 24.15 -2.92 -9.21
N SER A 57 23.32 -3.24 -10.23
CA SER A 57 23.79 -3.34 -11.63
C SER A 57 24.10 -2.00 -12.26
N SER A 58 23.48 -0.92 -11.81
CA SER A 58 23.66 0.44 -12.35
C SER A 58 24.66 1.28 -11.57
N ALA A 59 25.30 0.74 -10.55
CA ALA A 59 26.17 1.44 -9.58
C ALA A 59 25.47 2.66 -8.91
N ARG A 60 24.17 2.58 -8.72
CA ARG A 60 23.34 3.62 -8.11
C ARG A 60 22.90 3.26 -6.69
N TYR A 61 23.76 2.60 -5.95
CA TYR A 61 23.55 2.30 -4.54
C TYR A 61 24.84 2.50 -3.76
N ALA A 62 24.71 2.78 -2.47
CA ALA A 62 25.86 2.82 -1.59
C ALA A 62 26.38 1.39 -1.35
N ALA A 63 27.62 1.11 -1.75
CA ALA A 63 28.24 -0.16 -1.46
C ALA A 63 28.46 -0.32 0.06
N PRO A 64 28.62 -1.55 0.57
CA PRO A 64 28.87 -1.78 2.00
C PRO A 64 29.99 -0.89 2.54
N GLY A 65 29.72 -0.19 3.65
CA GLY A 65 30.66 0.70 4.31
C GLY A 65 30.83 2.10 3.71
N GLN A 66 30.18 2.43 2.59
CA GLN A 66 30.24 3.77 2.00
C GLN A 66 29.28 4.78 2.65
N ASP A 67 28.13 4.34 3.10
CA ASP A 67 27.16 5.16 3.82
C ASP A 67 26.89 4.55 5.21
N PRO A 68 27.26 5.23 6.29
CA PRO A 68 27.03 4.71 7.64
C PRO A 68 25.53 4.66 8.01
N THR A 69 24.67 5.30 7.23
CA THR A 69 23.21 5.33 7.45
C THR A 69 22.44 4.35 6.57
N ALA A 70 23.13 3.64 5.68
CA ALA A 70 22.50 2.73 4.74
C ALA A 70 23.46 1.62 4.30
N ASP A 71 23.30 0.43 4.83
CA ASP A 71 23.91 -0.80 4.30
C ASP A 71 22.83 -1.57 3.49
N LEU A 72 22.65 -1.16 2.24
CA LEU A 72 21.60 -1.71 1.38
C LEU A 72 21.78 -3.20 1.10
N THR A 73 23.02 -3.70 1.07
CA THR A 73 23.27 -5.13 0.87
C THR A 73 22.78 -5.95 2.06
N THR A 74 23.12 -5.52 3.26
CA THR A 74 22.68 -6.19 4.48
C THR A 74 21.15 -6.03 4.64
N TRP A 75 20.57 -4.86 4.34
CA TRP A 75 19.12 -4.66 4.37
C TRP A 75 18.39 -5.63 3.44
N TYR A 76 18.87 -5.75 2.20
CA TYR A 76 18.30 -6.68 1.24
C TYR A 76 18.35 -8.13 1.74
N GLN A 77 19.51 -8.56 2.24
CA GLN A 77 19.70 -9.92 2.76
C GLN A 77 18.77 -10.23 3.94
N GLU A 78 18.62 -9.29 4.87
CA GLU A 78 17.78 -9.46 6.05
C GLU A 78 16.29 -9.42 5.73
N ILE A 79 15.84 -8.48 4.88
CA ILE A 79 14.45 -8.40 4.45
C ILE A 79 14.07 -9.66 3.69
N SER A 80 14.94 -10.12 2.78
CA SER A 80 14.69 -11.32 1.97
C SER A 80 14.79 -12.62 2.76
N ALA A 81 15.41 -12.62 3.94
CA ALA A 81 15.39 -13.76 4.84
C ALA A 81 13.99 -14.00 5.45
N GLY A 82 13.14 -12.97 5.47
CA GLY A 82 11.73 -13.06 5.84
C GLY A 82 11.40 -13.26 7.30
N GLU A 83 12.37 -13.53 8.14
CA GLU A 83 12.19 -13.56 9.59
C GLU A 83 12.00 -12.13 10.11
N ASN A 84 11.30 -12.01 11.26
CA ASN A 84 11.21 -10.73 11.92
C ASN A 84 12.61 -10.28 12.37
N PRO A 85 13.21 -9.24 11.76
CA PRO A 85 14.56 -8.81 12.07
C PRO A 85 14.71 -8.34 13.53
N ALA A 86 13.61 -8.00 14.21
CA ALA A 86 13.63 -7.65 15.64
C ALA A 86 13.82 -8.87 16.56
N GLN A 87 13.59 -10.09 16.06
CA GLN A 87 13.68 -11.34 16.81
C GLN A 87 14.78 -12.28 16.32
N GLY A 88 15.33 -12.05 15.12
CA GLY A 88 16.32 -12.89 14.49
C GLY A 88 17.76 -12.54 14.88
N THR A 89 18.69 -13.34 14.36
CA THR A 89 20.14 -13.14 14.46
C THR A 89 20.63 -11.90 13.70
N TYR A 90 19.74 -11.27 12.96
CA TYR A 90 20.06 -10.15 12.09
C TYR A 90 20.09 -8.84 12.85
N ALA A 91 21.05 -8.06 12.50
CA ALA A 91 21.60 -6.99 13.29
C ALA A 91 20.57 -5.98 13.78
N PRO A 92 20.53 -5.71 15.08
CA PRO A 92 19.93 -4.48 15.61
C PRO A 92 20.33 -3.22 14.82
N GLY A 93 21.46 -3.28 14.09
CA GLY A 93 21.97 -2.20 13.27
C GLY A 93 21.08 -1.80 12.10
N ILE A 94 20.49 -2.75 11.36
CA ILE A 94 19.62 -2.43 10.22
C ILE A 94 18.31 -1.79 10.65
N ILE A 95 17.66 -2.40 11.63
CA ILE A 95 16.42 -1.85 12.17
C ILE A 95 16.69 -0.45 12.70
N ASN A 96 17.80 -0.25 13.39
CA ASN A 96 18.21 1.07 13.86
C ASN A 96 18.48 2.03 12.70
N GLN A 97 19.11 1.60 11.61
CA GLN A 97 19.34 2.44 10.44
C GLN A 97 18.01 2.82 9.75
N ILE A 98 17.13 1.85 9.53
CA ILE A 98 15.80 2.12 8.92
C ILE A 98 14.96 2.97 9.88
N ALA A 99 14.85 2.59 11.15
CA ALA A 99 14.07 3.30 12.14
C ALA A 99 14.59 4.72 12.39
N HIS A 100 15.90 4.91 12.41
CA HIS A 100 16.46 6.23 12.68
C HIS A 100 16.46 7.15 11.46
N PHE A 101 16.74 6.64 10.26
CA PHE A 101 16.96 7.46 9.08
C PHE A 101 15.87 7.37 8.01
N ARG A 102 14.94 6.40 8.12
CA ARG A 102 13.95 6.09 7.07
C ARG A 102 12.53 5.88 7.63
N SER A 103 12.23 6.52 8.76
CA SER A 103 10.96 6.38 9.46
C SER A 103 10.36 7.74 9.83
N PRO A 104 9.10 7.77 10.26
CA PRO A 104 8.46 8.96 10.81
C PRO A 104 9.21 9.60 11.99
N TYR A 105 9.92 8.81 12.79
CA TYR A 105 10.73 9.30 13.91
C TYR A 105 11.80 10.31 13.46
N TYR A 106 12.55 9.99 12.40
CA TYR A 106 13.56 10.90 11.87
C TYR A 106 12.95 12.20 11.34
N GLN A 107 11.80 12.10 10.71
CA GLN A 107 11.07 13.23 10.17
C GLN A 107 10.58 14.19 11.25
N ASP A 108 10.22 13.69 12.43
CA ASP A 108 9.72 14.53 13.54
C ASP A 108 10.72 15.58 13.99
N SER A 109 11.99 15.24 14.06
CA SER A 109 13.04 16.18 14.44
C SER A 109 13.22 17.30 13.40
N LEU A 110 13.14 16.96 12.10
CA LEU A 110 13.23 17.93 11.02
C LEU A 110 12.02 18.84 10.97
N ILE A 111 10.81 18.27 11.09
CA ILE A 111 9.55 19.01 11.11
C ILE A 111 9.52 20.01 12.27
N SER A 112 9.91 19.58 13.46
CA SER A 112 9.97 20.45 14.64
C SER A 112 10.97 21.59 14.47
N THR A 113 12.12 21.32 13.84
CA THR A 113 13.13 22.33 13.54
C THR A 113 12.61 23.35 12.53
N ASP A 114 11.93 22.92 11.47
CA ASP A 114 11.38 23.81 10.46
C ASP A 114 10.28 24.71 11.02
N VAL A 115 9.39 24.16 11.85
CA VAL A 115 8.34 24.95 12.52
C VAL A 115 8.96 26.00 13.44
N ALA A 116 9.94 25.62 14.27
CA ALA A 116 10.61 26.55 15.17
C ALA A 116 11.35 27.68 14.45
N ALA A 117 11.85 27.40 13.25
CA ALA A 117 12.57 28.37 12.42
C ALA A 117 11.66 29.16 11.47
N GLY A 118 10.36 28.83 11.35
CA GLY A 118 9.45 29.42 10.36
C GLY A 118 9.91 29.14 8.92
N THR A 119 10.43 27.94 8.67
CA THR A 119 11.05 27.54 7.40
C THR A 119 10.30 26.42 6.70
N GLU A 120 9.03 26.24 6.99
CA GLU A 120 8.18 25.20 6.42
C GLU A 120 8.22 25.24 4.90
N THR A 121 8.76 24.18 4.30
CA THR A 121 8.77 24.02 2.84
C THR A 121 7.38 23.65 2.36
N PRO A 122 6.78 24.44 1.43
CA PRO A 122 5.53 24.06 0.79
C PRO A 122 5.64 22.72 0.08
N VAL A 123 4.66 21.82 0.29
CA VAL A 123 4.66 20.46 -0.27
C VAL A 123 3.38 20.21 -1.03
N PHE A 124 3.50 19.73 -2.27
CA PHE A 124 2.40 19.14 -3.03
C PHE A 124 2.76 17.71 -3.38
N ASP A 125 2.31 16.78 -2.56
CA ASP A 125 2.56 15.36 -2.73
C ASP A 125 1.59 14.76 -3.75
N ILE A 126 2.13 14.01 -4.71
CA ILE A 126 1.38 13.30 -5.74
C ILE A 126 1.59 11.80 -5.52
N GLN A 127 0.53 11.10 -5.14
CA GLN A 127 0.58 9.70 -4.75
C GLN A 127 -0.37 8.85 -5.60
N GLY A 128 -0.07 7.56 -5.73
CA GLY A 128 -0.84 6.63 -6.53
C GLY A 128 -1.75 5.73 -5.69
N TRP A 129 -3.02 5.61 -6.10
CA TRP A 129 -3.91 4.58 -5.57
C TRP A 129 -3.50 3.18 -6.02
N THR A 130 -2.98 3.07 -7.23
CA THR A 130 -2.57 1.82 -7.86
C THR A 130 -1.08 1.53 -7.67
N ASP A 131 -0.40 2.33 -6.85
CA ASP A 131 0.99 2.14 -6.49
C ASP A 131 1.12 1.10 -5.36
N ASP A 132 1.43 -0.13 -5.74
CA ASP A 132 1.61 -1.22 -4.77
C ASP A 132 2.95 -1.14 -4.02
N LEU A 133 3.91 -0.33 -4.50
CA LEU A 133 5.20 -0.14 -3.84
C LEU A 133 5.09 0.89 -2.71
N PHE A 134 4.68 2.13 -3.05
CA PHE A 134 4.50 3.23 -2.09
C PHE A 134 3.06 3.76 -2.18
N PRO A 135 2.13 3.14 -1.45
CA PRO A 135 0.72 3.44 -1.57
C PRO A 135 0.36 4.82 -1.03
N GLN A 136 -0.84 5.26 -1.35
CA GLN A 136 -1.37 6.59 -1.00
C GLN A 136 -1.27 6.91 0.51
N VAL A 137 -1.37 5.91 1.37
CA VAL A 137 -1.24 6.08 2.83
C VAL A 137 0.11 6.71 3.22
N ALA A 138 1.18 6.44 2.48
CA ALA A 138 2.48 7.05 2.73
C ALA A 138 2.43 8.58 2.57
N GLY A 139 1.88 9.09 1.45
CA GLY A 139 1.67 10.51 1.23
C GLY A 139 0.69 11.12 2.22
N ALA A 140 -0.45 10.44 2.48
CA ALA A 140 -1.45 10.90 3.43
C ALA A 140 -0.86 11.09 4.83
N SER A 141 -0.04 10.14 5.29
CA SER A 141 0.67 10.22 6.58
C SER A 141 1.61 11.41 6.65
N MET A 142 2.35 11.70 5.59
CA MET A 142 3.24 12.86 5.51
C MET A 142 2.45 14.17 5.64
N ILE A 143 1.43 14.36 4.80
CA ILE A 143 0.63 15.60 4.81
C ILE A 143 -0.06 15.80 6.16
N GLN A 144 -0.61 14.73 6.74
CA GLN A 144 -1.23 14.77 8.05
C GLN A 144 -0.22 15.20 9.13
N LYS A 145 0.99 14.66 9.10
CA LYS A 145 2.06 14.96 10.04
C LYS A 145 2.52 16.42 9.96
N LEU A 146 2.78 16.92 8.74
CA LEU A 146 3.16 18.31 8.51
C LEU A 146 2.10 19.28 9.04
N ARG A 147 0.84 19.02 8.75
CA ARG A 147 -0.27 19.87 9.19
C ARG A 147 -0.63 19.71 10.66
N ALA A 148 -0.33 18.58 11.28
CA ALA A 148 -0.43 18.44 12.74
C ALA A 148 0.62 19.28 13.47
N ALA A 149 1.82 19.40 12.93
CA ALA A 149 2.88 20.24 13.48
C ALA A 149 2.58 21.75 13.31
N ASN A 150 2.02 22.14 12.16
CA ASN A 150 1.54 23.48 11.90
C ASN A 150 0.33 23.45 10.96
N ALA A 151 -0.86 23.76 11.45
CA ALA A 151 -2.10 23.76 10.66
C ALA A 151 -2.04 24.68 9.42
N ALA A 152 -1.18 25.69 9.44
CA ALA A 152 -0.95 26.60 8.32
C ALA A 152 0.09 26.08 7.32
N TRP A 153 0.77 24.95 7.57
CA TRP A 153 1.74 24.38 6.64
C TRP A 153 1.11 24.19 5.26
N PRO A 154 1.66 24.77 4.20
CA PRO A 154 1.09 24.62 2.85
C PRO A 154 1.43 23.25 2.27
N ALA A 155 0.80 22.21 2.81
CA ALA A 155 0.99 20.81 2.48
C ALA A 155 -0.31 20.23 1.93
N PHE A 156 -0.22 19.60 0.75
CA PHE A 156 -1.34 19.11 -0.05
C PHE A 156 -1.03 17.71 -0.61
N LEU A 157 -2.06 16.87 -0.73
CA LEU A 157 -2.00 15.55 -1.33
C LEU A 157 -2.92 15.47 -2.55
N TYR A 158 -2.44 14.86 -3.61
CA TYR A 158 -3.23 14.42 -4.75
C TYR A 158 -3.03 12.92 -4.95
N ALA A 159 -4.03 12.13 -4.59
CA ALA A 159 -4.06 10.70 -4.86
C ALA A 159 -4.71 10.44 -6.22
N SER A 160 -4.00 9.75 -7.11
CA SER A 160 -4.39 9.53 -8.48
C SER A 160 -4.29 8.06 -8.89
N ASP A 161 -4.61 7.77 -10.14
CA ASP A 161 -4.49 6.46 -10.73
C ASP A 161 -3.09 6.25 -11.39
N LEU A 162 -2.06 6.72 -10.74
CA LEU A 162 -0.66 6.64 -11.17
C LEU A 162 0.19 6.04 -10.06
N GLY A 163 1.44 5.72 -10.36
CA GLY A 163 2.37 5.20 -9.37
C GLY A 163 3.60 4.54 -10.00
N HIS A 164 4.28 3.69 -9.23
CA HIS A 164 5.39 2.90 -9.72
C HIS A 164 4.91 1.75 -10.62
N PRO A 165 5.62 1.43 -11.73
CA PRO A 165 5.35 0.20 -12.48
C PRO A 165 5.62 -1.04 -11.59
N PRO A 166 4.93 -2.18 -11.84
CA PRO A 166 4.02 -2.42 -12.96
C PRO A 166 2.54 -2.17 -12.65
N ALA A 167 2.18 -1.85 -11.42
CA ALA A 167 0.81 -1.86 -10.94
C ALA A 167 0.00 -0.61 -11.31
N ASN A 168 0.54 0.30 -12.07
CA ASN A 168 -0.08 1.57 -12.36
C ASN A 168 -0.61 1.70 -13.78
N ASN A 169 -1.50 2.65 -13.95
CA ASN A 169 -2.02 3.07 -15.24
C ASN A 169 -1.20 4.25 -15.79
N MET A 170 -0.52 4.03 -16.90
CA MET A 170 0.21 5.09 -17.62
C MET A 170 -0.77 5.89 -18.48
N LYS A 171 -1.41 6.90 -17.90
CA LYS A 171 -2.41 7.75 -18.58
C LYS A 171 -1.84 9.11 -18.93
N PHE A 172 -1.66 9.38 -20.22
CA PHE A 172 -1.10 10.67 -20.68
C PHE A 172 -2.01 11.85 -20.36
N SER A 173 -3.34 11.67 -20.42
CA SER A 173 -4.32 12.70 -20.09
C SER A 173 -4.21 13.09 -18.62
N GLU A 174 -4.10 12.11 -17.73
CA GLU A 174 -3.95 12.30 -16.29
C GLU A 174 -2.60 12.93 -15.93
N TRP A 175 -1.52 12.43 -16.50
CA TRP A 175 -0.19 13.03 -16.36
C TRP A 175 -0.16 14.52 -16.71
N ARG A 176 -0.86 14.91 -17.76
CA ARG A 176 -0.95 16.31 -18.17
C ARG A 176 -1.64 17.17 -17.12
N VAL A 177 -2.76 16.69 -16.57
CA VAL A 177 -3.50 17.39 -15.52
C VAL A 177 -2.65 17.55 -14.27
N ILE A 178 -2.04 16.46 -13.80
CA ILE A 178 -1.23 16.45 -12.59
C ILE A 178 0.03 17.31 -12.73
N ASN A 179 0.74 17.18 -13.86
CA ASN A 179 1.91 18.01 -14.10
C ASN A 179 1.57 19.50 -14.25
N GLY A 180 0.40 19.82 -14.80
CA GLY A 180 -0.10 21.19 -14.83
C GLY A 180 -0.36 21.77 -13.43
N GLN A 181 -0.92 20.97 -12.53
CA GLN A 181 -1.10 21.38 -11.13
C GLN A 181 0.24 21.51 -10.40
N ALA A 182 1.17 20.58 -10.62
CA ALA A 182 2.52 20.63 -10.05
C ALA A 182 3.28 21.89 -10.49
N ALA A 183 3.25 22.21 -11.79
CA ALA A 183 3.86 23.42 -12.32
C ALA A 183 3.23 24.70 -11.71
N ALA A 184 1.90 24.75 -11.62
CA ALA A 184 1.20 25.87 -11.02
C ALA A 184 1.54 26.05 -9.53
N PHE A 185 1.75 24.93 -8.81
CA PHE A 185 2.20 24.98 -7.42
C PHE A 185 3.62 25.50 -7.28
N ILE A 186 4.55 25.04 -8.10
CA ILE A 186 5.94 25.54 -8.11
C ILE A 186 5.96 27.03 -8.45
N ASP A 187 5.24 27.43 -9.49
CA ASP A 187 5.16 28.85 -9.91
C ASP A 187 4.66 29.76 -8.79
N ARG A 188 3.70 29.28 -7.96
CA ARG A 188 3.18 30.05 -6.83
C ARG A 188 4.25 30.50 -5.84
N TYR A 189 5.29 29.68 -5.63
CA TYR A 189 6.35 29.95 -4.66
C TYR A 189 7.65 30.47 -5.28
N MET A 190 7.84 30.25 -6.57
CA MET A 190 9.06 30.70 -7.26
C MET A 190 8.88 31.97 -8.11
N ARG A 191 7.64 32.30 -8.48
CA ARG A 191 7.34 33.41 -9.40
C ARG A 191 6.21 34.28 -8.81
N PRO A 192 6.53 35.41 -8.10
CA PRO A 192 5.52 36.26 -7.50
C PRO A 192 4.41 36.65 -8.47
N GLY A 193 3.17 36.47 -8.08
CA GLY A 193 1.98 36.78 -8.88
C GLY A 193 1.55 35.71 -9.88
N PHE A 194 2.30 34.60 -9.98
CA PHE A 194 1.97 33.46 -10.82
C PHE A 194 1.62 32.21 -10.01
N GLY A 195 0.99 31.26 -10.66
CA GLY A 195 0.68 29.97 -10.09
C GLY A 195 -0.44 29.99 -9.04
N ARG A 196 -0.70 28.81 -8.46
CA ARG A 196 -1.73 28.62 -7.43
C ARG A 196 -1.44 27.38 -6.58
N THR A 197 -1.99 27.37 -5.36
CA THR A 197 -2.06 26.15 -4.55
C THR A 197 -3.26 25.30 -4.94
N PRO A 198 -3.26 23.97 -4.66
CA PRO A 198 -4.47 23.16 -4.73
C PRO A 198 -5.60 23.78 -3.87
N HIS A 199 -6.84 23.61 -4.32
CA HIS A 199 -8.00 24.11 -3.58
C HIS A 199 -8.26 23.28 -2.31
N TRP A 200 -8.10 21.96 -2.42
CA TRP A 200 -8.28 21.02 -1.33
C TRP A 200 -6.95 20.59 -0.75
N ILE A 201 -6.92 20.26 0.55
CA ILE A 201 -5.74 19.67 1.19
C ILE A 201 -5.53 18.25 0.70
N TYR A 202 -6.61 17.48 0.60
CA TYR A 202 -6.63 16.11 0.07
C TYR A 202 -7.51 16.08 -1.17
N SER A 203 -6.95 15.63 -2.27
CA SER A 203 -7.66 15.38 -3.52
C SER A 203 -7.50 13.92 -3.89
N GLU A 204 -8.61 13.23 -4.16
CA GLU A 204 -8.66 11.81 -4.43
C GLU A 204 -9.38 11.56 -5.74
N GLN A 205 -8.69 10.95 -6.69
CA GLN A 205 -9.20 10.66 -8.02
C GLN A 205 -9.60 9.20 -8.15
N VAL A 206 -10.79 8.96 -8.67
CA VAL A 206 -11.31 7.62 -8.94
C VAL A 206 -10.47 6.97 -10.05
N VAL A 207 -10.07 5.73 -9.82
CA VAL A 207 -9.38 4.89 -10.80
C VAL A 207 -10.31 4.56 -11.97
N THR A 208 -9.82 4.68 -13.20
CA THR A 208 -10.52 4.27 -14.42
C THR A 208 -9.65 3.30 -15.23
N CYS A 209 -10.26 2.52 -16.11
CA CYS A 209 -9.53 1.54 -16.92
C CYS A 209 -9.16 2.04 -18.32
N ASP A 210 -9.49 3.26 -18.63
CA ASP A 210 -9.18 3.93 -19.91
C ASP A 210 -8.21 5.10 -19.68
N ASP A 211 -7.81 5.79 -20.76
CA ASP A 211 -6.91 6.95 -20.69
C ASP A 211 -7.64 8.25 -20.29
N GLN A 212 -8.81 8.16 -19.68
CA GLN A 212 -9.53 9.33 -19.20
C GLN A 212 -9.28 9.51 -17.68
N PRO A 213 -9.04 10.74 -17.22
CA PRO A 213 -8.94 11.00 -15.81
C PRO A 213 -10.29 10.75 -15.13
N GLY A 214 -10.27 10.02 -14.02
CA GLY A 214 -11.44 9.78 -13.20
C GLY A 214 -11.93 11.04 -12.50
N GLN A 215 -13.12 10.95 -11.90
CA GLN A 215 -13.67 12.01 -11.08
C GLN A 215 -12.79 12.29 -9.88
N VAL A 216 -12.53 13.57 -9.58
CA VAL A 216 -11.75 14.01 -8.43
C VAL A 216 -12.70 14.48 -7.33
N PHE A 217 -12.45 13.99 -6.12
CA PHE A 217 -13.10 14.46 -4.89
C PHE A 217 -12.07 15.18 -4.02
N GLY A 218 -12.50 16.20 -3.32
CA GLY A 218 -11.60 16.97 -2.48
C GLY A 218 -12.14 17.22 -1.08
N SER A 219 -11.22 17.42 -0.14
CA SER A 219 -11.52 17.62 1.27
C SER A 219 -10.41 18.42 1.97
N PHE A 220 -10.76 19.07 3.09
CA PHE A 220 -9.81 19.73 3.99
C PHE A 220 -9.34 18.84 5.14
N ALA A 221 -9.92 17.65 5.30
CA ALA A 221 -9.54 16.70 6.33
C ALA A 221 -9.41 15.29 5.75
N LEU A 222 -8.37 14.56 6.14
CA LEU A 222 -8.14 13.18 5.74
C LEU A 222 -9.35 12.31 6.11
N GLY A 223 -9.73 11.41 5.20
CA GLY A 223 -10.84 10.48 5.39
C GLY A 223 -12.24 11.07 5.30
N SER A 224 -12.40 12.41 5.20
CA SER A 224 -13.73 13.01 5.14
C SER A 224 -14.42 12.90 3.76
N ILE A 225 -13.69 12.46 2.73
CA ILE A 225 -14.27 12.11 1.42
C ILE A 225 -15.14 10.86 1.54
N ALA A 226 -14.69 9.87 2.35
CA ALA A 226 -15.46 8.70 2.69
C ALA A 226 -16.41 9.00 3.87
N SER A 227 -17.62 9.42 3.58
CA SER A 227 -18.62 9.79 4.59
C SER A 227 -19.53 8.63 5.04
N GLY A 228 -19.47 7.49 4.34
CA GLY A 228 -20.20 6.27 4.66
C GLY A 228 -19.31 5.03 4.65
N ARG A 229 -19.95 3.90 4.90
CA ARG A 229 -19.27 2.60 4.85
C ARG A 229 -20.23 1.48 4.43
N ILE A 230 -19.66 0.44 3.84
CA ILE A 230 -20.31 -0.85 3.63
C ILE A 230 -19.59 -1.87 4.49
N VAL A 231 -20.34 -2.74 5.19
CA VAL A 231 -19.77 -3.85 5.97
C VAL A 231 -20.34 -5.16 5.44
N LEU A 232 -19.47 -5.95 4.82
CA LEU A 232 -19.77 -7.27 4.29
C LEU A 232 -19.29 -8.33 5.26
N LYS A 233 -20.10 -9.31 5.60
CA LYS A 233 -19.77 -10.35 6.57
C LYS A 233 -20.14 -11.72 6.05
N SER A 234 -19.30 -12.70 6.34
CA SER A 234 -19.61 -14.11 6.17
C SER A 234 -19.20 -14.91 7.40
N LYS A 235 -20.05 -15.88 7.77
CA LYS A 235 -19.76 -16.94 8.74
C LYS A 235 -19.52 -18.27 8.05
N GLU A 236 -19.57 -18.30 6.73
CA GLU A 236 -19.18 -19.47 5.97
C GLU A 236 -17.70 -19.74 6.19
N ALA A 237 -17.40 -20.97 6.57
CA ALA A 237 -16.01 -21.40 6.71
C ALA A 237 -15.32 -21.27 5.36
N GLY A 238 -14.19 -20.57 5.32
CA GLY A 238 -13.30 -20.59 4.18
C GLY A 238 -12.55 -21.93 4.10
N HIS A 239 -12.23 -22.36 2.90
CA HIS A 239 -11.34 -23.50 2.73
C HIS A 239 -9.99 -23.22 3.38
N ALA A 240 -9.30 -24.26 3.85
CA ALA A 240 -7.94 -24.11 4.32
C ALA A 240 -7.04 -23.63 3.17
N THR A 241 -6.25 -22.60 3.43
CA THR A 241 -5.13 -22.22 2.58
C THR A 241 -3.85 -22.85 3.12
N ALA A 242 -2.85 -23.03 2.28
CA ALA A 242 -1.55 -23.55 2.70
C ALA A 242 -0.44 -22.90 1.89
N SER A 243 0.73 -22.77 2.50
CA SER A 243 1.95 -22.27 1.87
C SER A 243 3.17 -23.04 2.38
N ALA A 244 4.16 -23.17 1.52
CA ALA A 244 5.49 -23.65 1.85
C ALA A 244 6.53 -22.88 1.04
N PRO A 245 7.77 -22.75 1.50
CA PRO A 245 8.82 -22.02 0.78
C PRO A 245 9.09 -22.50 -0.66
N SER A 246 8.72 -23.75 -0.96
CA SER A 246 8.86 -24.35 -2.30
C SER A 246 7.76 -23.95 -3.30
N ASP A 247 6.72 -23.25 -2.85
CA ASP A 247 5.49 -23.04 -3.64
C ASP A 247 5.50 -21.79 -4.51
N GLU A 248 6.63 -21.10 -4.64
CA GLU A 248 6.75 -19.83 -5.40
C GLU A 248 6.24 -19.96 -6.84
N ALA A 249 6.53 -21.07 -7.53
CA ALA A 249 6.07 -21.28 -8.89
C ALA A 249 4.53 -21.37 -8.99
N ALA A 250 3.89 -21.99 -7.99
CA ALA A 250 2.43 -22.06 -7.95
C ALA A 250 1.79 -20.68 -7.69
N GLY A 251 2.37 -19.86 -6.83
CA GLY A 251 1.96 -18.48 -6.61
C GLY A 251 2.11 -17.62 -7.87
N THR A 252 3.27 -17.71 -8.51
CA THR A 252 3.55 -16.99 -9.77
C THR A 252 2.53 -17.34 -10.86
N ALA A 253 2.09 -18.59 -10.95
CA ALA A 253 1.09 -19.02 -11.93
C ALA A 253 -0.31 -18.41 -11.68
N THR A 254 -0.60 -17.95 -10.47
CA THR A 254 -1.90 -17.40 -10.07
C THR A 254 -1.87 -15.92 -9.75
N ASP A 255 -0.68 -15.30 -9.67
CA ASP A 255 -0.56 -13.87 -9.41
C ASP A 255 -1.02 -13.07 -10.63
N PRO A 256 -2.05 -12.22 -10.49
CA PRO A 256 -2.50 -11.37 -11.57
C PRO A 256 -1.45 -10.35 -12.04
N LEU A 257 -0.49 -9.98 -11.17
CA LEU A 257 0.60 -9.08 -11.53
C LEU A 257 1.69 -9.76 -12.35
N ALA A 258 1.92 -11.05 -12.21
CA ALA A 258 2.95 -11.77 -12.96
C ALA A 258 2.76 -11.63 -14.47
N PHE A 259 1.51 -11.67 -14.93
CA PHE A 259 1.17 -11.42 -16.33
C PHE A 259 1.54 -10.01 -16.77
N TYR A 260 1.25 -8.99 -15.96
CA TYR A 260 1.55 -7.59 -16.27
C TYR A 260 3.04 -7.30 -16.25
N ILE A 261 3.78 -7.87 -15.33
CA ILE A 261 5.24 -7.75 -15.26
C ILE A 261 5.87 -8.32 -16.54
N SER A 262 5.45 -9.52 -16.95
CA SER A 262 5.99 -10.20 -18.13
C SER A 262 5.63 -9.50 -19.45
N ASN A 263 4.53 -8.74 -19.50
CA ASN A 263 4.07 -8.00 -20.68
C ASN A 263 4.41 -6.52 -20.66
N GLY A 264 5.30 -6.06 -19.79
CA GLY A 264 5.81 -4.69 -19.76
C GLY A 264 4.90 -3.67 -19.07
N GLY A 265 3.92 -4.10 -18.28
CA GLY A 265 3.16 -3.27 -17.33
C GLY A 265 2.51 -2.02 -17.92
N ARG A 266 2.00 -2.08 -19.14
CA ARG A 266 1.45 -0.89 -19.78
C ARG A 266 -0.06 -0.81 -19.66
N GLY A 267 -0.49 0.24 -18.97
CA GLY A 267 -1.79 0.91 -19.08
C GLY A 267 -3.04 0.04 -18.88
N GLY A 268 -3.97 0.56 -18.14
CA GLY A 268 -5.26 -0.04 -17.89
C GLY A 268 -5.31 -0.86 -16.61
N CYS A 269 -6.52 -1.20 -16.20
CA CYS A 269 -6.75 -2.02 -15.01
C CYS A 269 -6.25 -3.45 -15.21
N ILE A 270 -5.83 -4.09 -14.13
CA ILE A 270 -5.47 -5.51 -14.12
C ILE A 270 -6.75 -6.33 -14.23
N LYS A 271 -6.95 -6.97 -15.37
CA LYS A 271 -8.14 -7.76 -15.67
C LYS A 271 -7.78 -9.21 -15.96
N VAL A 272 -8.54 -10.13 -15.37
CA VAL A 272 -8.44 -11.56 -15.66
C VAL A 272 -9.82 -12.11 -16.07
N PRO A 273 -9.87 -12.98 -17.08
CA PRO A 273 -11.12 -13.64 -17.46
C PRO A 273 -11.47 -14.75 -16.46
N GLY A 274 -12.66 -14.71 -15.91
CA GLY A 274 -13.17 -15.75 -15.01
C GLY A 274 -12.52 -15.78 -13.64
N ALA A 275 -12.99 -16.70 -12.80
CA ALA A 275 -12.40 -16.92 -11.50
C ALA A 275 -11.02 -17.59 -11.66
N PRO A 276 -9.97 -17.08 -10.99
CA PRO A 276 -8.73 -17.84 -10.89
C PRO A 276 -9.01 -19.24 -10.39
N ALA A 277 -8.31 -20.22 -10.94
CA ALA A 277 -8.47 -21.61 -10.51
C ALA A 277 -8.21 -21.69 -9.00
N ALA A 278 -9.18 -22.19 -8.25
CA ALA A 278 -8.99 -22.51 -6.85
C ALA A 278 -7.94 -23.62 -6.77
N ASN A 279 -6.69 -23.24 -6.58
CA ASN A 279 -5.70 -24.16 -6.07
C ASN A 279 -5.91 -24.20 -4.54
N GLY A 280 -5.54 -25.26 -3.86
CA GLY A 280 -5.74 -25.41 -2.41
C GLY A 280 -5.08 -24.33 -1.52
N ALA A 281 -4.51 -23.28 -2.13
CA ALA A 281 -3.87 -22.15 -1.47
C ALA A 281 -4.77 -20.90 -1.35
N MET A 282 -6.01 -20.93 -1.85
CA MET A 282 -6.87 -19.76 -1.96
C MET A 282 -8.30 -20.05 -1.53
N THR A 283 -8.92 -19.11 -0.82
CA THR A 283 -10.38 -19.07 -0.60
C THR A 283 -10.95 -17.68 -0.90
N SER A 284 -12.25 -17.61 -1.13
CA SER A 284 -12.89 -16.33 -1.45
C SER A 284 -14.33 -16.25 -0.97
N TRP A 285 -14.80 -15.02 -0.76
CA TRP A 285 -16.20 -14.69 -0.51
C TRP A 285 -16.66 -13.67 -1.53
N THR A 286 -17.89 -13.85 -2.01
CA THR A 286 -18.46 -13.01 -3.08
C THR A 286 -19.79 -12.42 -2.61
N PHE A 287 -19.99 -11.14 -2.86
CA PHE A 287 -21.17 -10.38 -2.45
C PHE A 287 -21.76 -9.63 -3.67
N PRO A 288 -23.08 -9.59 -3.81
CA PRO A 288 -23.70 -8.80 -4.87
C PRO A 288 -23.53 -7.30 -4.59
N VAL A 289 -23.37 -6.51 -5.66
CA VAL A 289 -23.40 -5.05 -5.62
C VAL A 289 -24.83 -4.62 -6.00
N CYS A 290 -25.65 -4.32 -4.98
CA CYS A 290 -27.07 -4.01 -5.19
C CYS A 290 -27.33 -2.58 -5.66
N ALA A 291 -26.39 -1.67 -5.45
CA ALA A 291 -26.44 -0.29 -5.96
C ALA A 291 -25.01 0.17 -6.29
N THR A 292 -24.88 1.03 -7.27
CA THR A 292 -23.58 1.65 -7.60
C THR A 292 -23.09 2.47 -6.43
N PHE A 293 -21.81 2.27 -6.04
CA PHE A 293 -21.14 3.07 -5.03
C PHE A 293 -19.66 3.29 -5.36
N THR A 294 -19.09 4.35 -4.83
CA THR A 294 -17.65 4.64 -4.95
C THR A 294 -16.98 4.41 -3.60
N MET A 295 -16.09 3.41 -3.56
CA MET A 295 -15.13 3.22 -2.48
C MET A 295 -14.05 4.29 -2.59
N VAL A 296 -13.64 4.88 -1.46
CA VAL A 296 -12.54 5.84 -1.40
C VAL A 296 -11.83 5.68 -0.07
N GLY A 297 -10.58 5.26 -0.09
CA GLY A 297 -9.75 5.04 1.09
C GLY A 297 -9.31 3.60 1.26
N GLU A 298 -8.97 3.19 2.46
CA GLU A 298 -8.42 1.88 2.80
C GLU A 298 -9.52 0.93 3.29
N PRO A 299 -9.82 -0.15 2.53
CA PRO A 299 -10.68 -1.21 3.04
C PRO A 299 -10.02 -1.91 4.23
N ALA A 300 -10.80 -2.31 5.22
CA ALA A 300 -10.32 -3.09 6.36
C ALA A 300 -10.90 -4.50 6.33
N LEU A 301 -10.02 -5.50 6.32
CA LEU A 301 -10.41 -6.91 6.40
C LEU A 301 -10.15 -7.45 7.81
N LYS A 302 -11.17 -8.09 8.37
CA LYS A 302 -11.08 -8.86 9.60
C LYS A 302 -11.37 -10.32 9.30
N VAL A 303 -10.53 -11.23 9.77
CA VAL A 303 -10.71 -12.67 9.65
C VAL A 303 -10.57 -13.34 11.00
N GLY A 304 -11.40 -14.35 11.24
CA GLY A 304 -11.19 -15.34 12.31
C GLY A 304 -10.65 -16.62 11.68
N ALA A 305 -9.64 -17.21 12.29
CA ALA A 305 -8.91 -18.33 11.70
C ALA A 305 -8.39 -19.30 12.77
N ASN A 306 -7.97 -20.47 12.30
CA ASN A 306 -7.12 -21.39 13.04
C ASN A 306 -5.87 -21.67 12.20
N ILE A 307 -4.70 -21.45 12.79
CA ILE A 307 -3.40 -21.52 12.10
C ILE A 307 -2.69 -22.80 12.54
N THR A 308 -2.10 -23.49 11.58
CA THR A 308 -1.15 -24.58 11.77
C THR A 308 0.21 -24.14 11.23
N GLY A 309 1.26 -24.29 12.02
CA GLY A 309 2.59 -23.78 11.69
C GLY A 309 3.00 -22.61 12.58
N THR A 310 4.21 -22.10 12.40
CA THR A 310 4.80 -21.07 13.27
C THR A 310 4.83 -19.68 12.64
N ASP A 311 4.91 -19.60 11.33
CA ASP A 311 4.81 -18.36 10.56
C ASP A 311 3.73 -18.54 9.51
N ALA A 312 2.79 -17.63 9.47
CA ALA A 312 1.72 -17.67 8.50
C ALA A 312 1.43 -16.26 8.01
N GLU A 313 1.06 -16.15 6.76
CA GLU A 313 0.66 -14.90 6.16
C GLU A 313 -0.70 -14.99 5.51
N ILE A 314 -1.37 -13.86 5.41
CA ILE A 314 -2.57 -13.72 4.59
C ILE A 314 -2.28 -12.62 3.57
N ASN A 315 -2.40 -12.99 2.31
CA ASN A 315 -2.46 -12.05 1.21
C ASN A 315 -3.90 -11.94 0.73
N SER A 316 -4.36 -10.75 0.41
CA SER A 316 -5.75 -10.49 0.03
C SER A 316 -5.82 -9.75 -1.28
N ARG A 317 -6.82 -10.07 -2.09
CA ARG A 317 -7.12 -9.39 -3.35
C ARG A 317 -8.60 -9.03 -3.37
N LEU A 318 -8.91 -7.76 -3.58
CA LEU A 318 -10.27 -7.26 -3.76
C LEU A 318 -10.55 -7.09 -5.25
N TRP A 319 -11.59 -7.74 -5.71
CA TRP A 319 -11.99 -7.77 -7.11
C TRP A 319 -13.36 -7.15 -7.33
N ASP A 320 -13.49 -6.42 -8.42
CA ASP A 320 -14.78 -6.10 -9.04
C ASP A 320 -15.05 -7.13 -10.13
N VAL A 321 -16.14 -7.89 -9.96
CA VAL A 321 -16.56 -8.95 -10.88
C VAL A 321 -17.71 -8.42 -11.72
N ALA A 322 -17.46 -8.17 -12.99
CA ALA A 322 -18.45 -7.70 -13.94
C ALA A 322 -19.51 -8.78 -14.24
N PRO A 323 -20.68 -8.41 -14.78
CA PRO A 323 -21.74 -9.38 -15.12
C PRO A 323 -21.32 -10.47 -16.12
N ASP A 324 -20.32 -10.21 -16.95
CA ASP A 324 -19.75 -11.18 -17.90
C ASP A 324 -18.72 -12.12 -17.26
N GLY A 325 -18.44 -11.96 -15.95
CA GLY A 325 -17.49 -12.75 -15.21
C GLY A 325 -16.06 -12.22 -15.22
N THR A 326 -15.76 -11.15 -15.93
CA THR A 326 -14.43 -10.51 -15.91
C THR A 326 -14.14 -9.96 -14.51
N LEU A 327 -12.99 -10.28 -13.97
CA LEU A 327 -12.50 -9.76 -12.70
C LEU A 327 -11.53 -8.60 -12.95
N THR A 328 -11.77 -7.46 -12.29
CA THR A 328 -10.85 -6.33 -12.26
C THR A 328 -10.26 -6.20 -10.87
N LEU A 329 -8.92 -6.23 -10.75
CA LEU A 329 -8.26 -6.05 -9.45
C LEU A 329 -8.43 -4.60 -9.00
N VAL A 330 -9.03 -4.43 -7.81
CA VAL A 330 -9.27 -3.12 -7.22
C VAL A 330 -8.14 -2.73 -6.27
N THR A 331 -7.78 -3.64 -5.36
CA THR A 331 -6.69 -3.44 -4.42
C THR A 331 -6.22 -4.76 -3.82
N ARG A 332 -5.08 -4.70 -3.13
CA ARG A 332 -4.44 -5.83 -2.45
C ARG A 332 -4.22 -5.50 -0.97
N GLY A 333 -3.92 -6.50 -0.19
CA GLY A 333 -3.53 -6.32 1.21
C GLY A 333 -2.82 -7.55 1.72
N MET A 334 -2.11 -7.40 2.81
CA MET A 334 -1.33 -8.48 3.41
C MET A 334 -1.32 -8.34 4.94
N TYR A 335 -1.09 -9.45 5.63
CA TYR A 335 -0.91 -9.47 7.07
C TYR A 335 -0.06 -10.67 7.49
N ARG A 336 0.91 -10.46 8.37
CA ARG A 336 1.79 -11.49 8.88
C ARG A 336 1.40 -11.92 10.29
N TRP A 337 1.27 -13.23 10.48
CA TRP A 337 1.26 -13.87 11.78
C TRP A 337 2.60 -14.56 12.06
N SER A 338 3.47 -13.97 12.82
CA SER A 338 4.73 -14.62 13.21
C SER A 338 4.58 -15.35 14.53
N GLY A 339 5.13 -16.58 14.61
CA GLY A 339 5.22 -17.35 15.83
C GLY A 339 3.87 -17.75 16.44
N SER A 340 2.79 -17.84 15.67
CA SER A 340 1.45 -18.15 16.15
C SER A 340 0.93 -19.44 15.56
N SER A 341 0.41 -20.34 16.40
CA SER A 341 -0.42 -21.46 15.98
C SER A 341 -1.71 -21.49 16.82
N GLY A 342 -2.75 -22.19 16.33
CA GLY A 342 -4.05 -22.26 16.97
C GLY A 342 -5.01 -21.16 16.54
N ALA A 343 -6.01 -20.86 17.39
CA ALA A 343 -7.04 -19.87 17.09
C ALA A 343 -6.45 -18.45 17.03
N ALA A 344 -6.77 -17.73 15.97
CA ALA A 344 -6.26 -16.39 15.71
C ALA A 344 -7.33 -15.48 15.11
N SER A 345 -7.10 -14.17 15.22
CA SER A 345 -7.90 -13.15 14.55
C SER A 345 -6.97 -12.04 14.08
N ALA A 346 -7.11 -11.65 12.83
CA ALA A 346 -6.42 -10.49 12.27
C ALA A 346 -7.41 -9.41 11.86
N THR A 347 -7.00 -8.17 12.01
CA THR A 347 -7.66 -7.01 11.39
C THR A 347 -6.56 -6.15 10.77
N TYR A 348 -6.63 -5.93 9.48
CA TYR A 348 -5.63 -5.16 8.75
C TYR A 348 -6.27 -4.39 7.60
N SER A 349 -5.62 -3.30 7.19
CA SER A 349 -6.01 -2.53 6.02
C SER A 349 -5.45 -3.16 4.75
N LEU A 350 -6.26 -3.14 3.68
CA LEU A 350 -5.76 -3.32 2.34
C LEU A 350 -5.13 -2.00 1.88
N ILE A 351 -4.28 -2.07 0.86
CA ILE A 351 -3.81 -0.88 0.15
C ILE A 351 -5.03 -0.07 -0.31
N GLY A 352 -5.00 1.22 -0.10
CA GLY A 352 -6.12 2.10 -0.40
C GLY A 352 -6.50 2.11 -1.88
N GLY A 353 -7.70 2.61 -2.16
CA GLY A 353 -8.21 2.73 -3.51
C GLY A 353 -9.34 3.74 -3.62
N ALA A 354 -9.56 4.22 -4.84
CA ALA A 354 -10.77 4.96 -5.20
C ALA A 354 -11.38 4.28 -6.43
N TRP A 355 -12.43 3.50 -6.20
CA TRP A 355 -13.04 2.65 -7.24
C TRP A 355 -14.56 2.69 -7.20
N THR A 356 -15.19 2.71 -8.37
CA THR A 356 -16.66 2.66 -8.47
C THR A 356 -17.11 1.25 -8.83
N PHE A 357 -17.80 0.59 -7.90
CA PHE A 357 -18.47 -0.68 -8.14
C PHE A 357 -19.84 -0.42 -8.79
N GLY A 358 -20.09 -1.05 -9.93
CA GLY A 358 -21.34 -0.94 -10.66
C GLY A 358 -22.48 -1.80 -10.08
N SER A 359 -23.72 -1.31 -10.13
CA SER A 359 -24.89 -2.15 -9.81
C SER A 359 -24.94 -3.36 -10.74
N GLY A 360 -25.25 -4.53 -10.19
CA GLY A 360 -25.26 -5.81 -10.92
C GLY A 360 -23.89 -6.50 -11.01
N HIS A 361 -22.80 -5.83 -10.61
CA HIS A 361 -21.51 -6.45 -10.39
C HIS A 361 -21.52 -7.28 -9.11
N LYS A 362 -20.42 -7.98 -8.85
CA LYS A 362 -20.15 -8.62 -7.55
C LYS A 362 -18.82 -8.13 -7.02
N LEU A 363 -18.74 -7.98 -5.72
CA LEU A 363 -17.50 -7.77 -5.01
C LEU A 363 -16.98 -9.12 -4.53
N ARG A 364 -15.74 -9.45 -4.86
CA ARG A 364 -15.08 -10.68 -4.40
C ARG A 364 -13.86 -10.31 -3.61
N ILE A 365 -13.74 -10.86 -2.40
CA ILE A 365 -12.53 -10.83 -1.60
C ILE A 365 -11.90 -12.22 -1.60
N GLU A 366 -10.67 -12.30 -2.01
CA GLU A 366 -9.84 -13.50 -1.94
C GLU A 366 -8.83 -13.39 -0.82
N VAL A 367 -8.50 -14.51 -0.21
CA VAL A 367 -7.37 -14.65 0.70
C VAL A 367 -6.55 -15.85 0.25
N THR A 368 -5.23 -15.68 0.24
CA THR A 368 -4.25 -16.69 -0.15
C THR A 368 -3.05 -16.60 0.80
N GLN A 369 -2.28 -17.67 0.92
CA GLN A 369 -0.99 -17.66 1.59
C GLN A 369 0.17 -17.66 0.59
N ASN A 370 -0.13 -17.67 -0.71
CA ASN A 370 0.86 -17.69 -1.76
C ASN A 370 0.52 -16.61 -2.80
N ASP A 371 1.09 -15.45 -2.64
CA ASP A 371 0.96 -14.31 -3.56
C ASP A 371 2.31 -13.98 -4.25
N ALA A 372 3.19 -14.98 -4.35
CA ALA A 372 4.45 -14.86 -5.07
C ALA A 372 4.20 -14.58 -6.57
N PRO A 373 5.08 -13.83 -7.24
CA PRO A 373 6.33 -13.26 -6.73
C PRO A 373 6.15 -11.91 -6.04
N TYR A 374 4.91 -11.39 -5.98
CA TYR A 374 4.64 -10.07 -5.40
C TYR A 374 5.04 -10.00 -3.93
N MET A 375 4.52 -10.96 -3.13
CA MET A 375 4.86 -11.09 -1.73
C MET A 375 5.79 -12.29 -1.52
N ARG A 376 6.60 -12.20 -0.49
CA ARG A 376 7.47 -13.28 -0.06
C ARG A 376 6.64 -14.39 0.59
N LEU A 377 7.01 -15.63 0.33
CA LEU A 377 6.41 -16.79 0.99
C LEU A 377 6.87 -16.94 2.45
N ASP A 378 6.09 -17.68 3.25
CA ASP A 378 6.48 -18.11 4.59
C ASP A 378 7.83 -18.84 4.59
N ASN A 379 8.62 -18.66 5.66
CA ASN A 379 9.86 -19.41 5.84
C ASN A 379 9.62 -20.89 6.11
N TYR A 380 8.47 -21.23 6.66
CA TYR A 380 8.06 -22.58 7.04
C TYR A 380 6.68 -22.89 6.48
N ALA A 381 6.39 -24.18 6.31
CA ALA A 381 5.08 -24.60 5.87
C ALA A 381 4.02 -24.22 6.92
N SER A 382 2.94 -23.60 6.47
CA SER A 382 1.81 -23.22 7.29
C SER A 382 0.48 -23.53 6.60
N ALA A 383 -0.60 -23.56 7.37
CA ALA A 383 -1.95 -23.66 6.85
C ALA A 383 -2.92 -22.84 7.70
N ILE A 384 -3.91 -22.25 7.06
CA ILE A 384 -4.94 -21.44 7.72
C ILE A 384 -6.32 -21.95 7.32
N SER A 385 -7.15 -22.23 8.32
CA SER A 385 -8.58 -22.51 8.15
C SER A 385 -9.37 -21.29 8.63
N TYR A 386 -10.24 -20.74 7.79
CA TYR A 386 -11.01 -19.54 8.10
C TYR A 386 -12.37 -19.88 8.67
N SER A 387 -12.77 -19.22 9.76
CA SER A 387 -14.06 -19.41 10.45
C SER A 387 -15.03 -18.24 10.26
N SER A 388 -14.53 -17.08 9.87
CA SER A 388 -15.34 -15.89 9.61
C SER A 388 -14.56 -14.83 8.85
N MET A 389 -15.26 -13.95 8.17
CA MET A 389 -14.69 -12.73 7.58
C MET A 389 -15.63 -11.54 7.74
N SER A 390 -15.05 -10.34 7.80
CA SER A 390 -15.75 -9.07 7.72
C SER A 390 -14.89 -8.07 6.95
N LEU A 391 -15.40 -7.60 5.82
CA LEU A 391 -14.77 -6.55 5.01
C LEU A 391 -15.53 -5.25 5.22
N THR A 392 -14.82 -4.20 5.63
CA THR A 392 -15.37 -2.84 5.75
C THR A 392 -14.78 -1.99 4.63
N LEU A 393 -15.66 -1.43 3.81
CA LEU A 393 -15.30 -0.52 2.71
C LEU A 393 -15.67 0.90 3.11
N PRO A 394 -14.70 1.85 3.11
CA PRO A 394 -15.03 3.27 3.19
C PRO A 394 -15.66 3.70 1.85
N ILE A 395 -16.79 4.39 1.90
CA ILE A 395 -17.49 4.82 0.68
C ILE A 395 -17.84 6.31 0.72
N ARG A 396 -17.94 6.89 -0.45
CA ARG A 396 -18.47 8.23 -0.61
C ARG A 396 -20.00 8.20 -0.50
N GLY A 397 -20.56 9.11 0.30
CA GLY A 397 -22.01 9.19 0.53
C GLY A 397 -22.47 8.39 1.74
N ALA A 398 -23.78 8.17 1.84
CA ALA A 398 -24.36 7.43 2.96
C ALA A 398 -24.02 5.94 2.92
N SER A 399 -23.95 5.32 4.10
CA SER A 399 -23.76 3.88 4.23
C SER A 399 -24.88 3.11 3.51
N ILE A 400 -24.48 2.05 2.81
CA ILE A 400 -25.40 1.17 2.05
C ILE A 400 -25.46 -0.17 2.77
N THR A 401 -26.65 -0.70 2.86
CA THR A 401 -26.91 -2.08 3.33
C THR A 401 -27.55 -2.84 2.18
N CYS A 402 -26.97 -3.96 1.80
CA CYS A 402 -27.52 -4.89 0.82
C CYS A 402 -28.19 -6.09 1.46
#